data_0d0f8ad34e742929528cb1c296be3a9c
#
_entry.id   0d0f8ad34e742929528cb1c296be3a9c
#
_cell.length_a   1.000
_cell.length_b   1.000
_cell.length_c   1.000
_cell.angle_alpha   90.00
_cell.angle_beta   90.00
_cell.angle_gamma   90.00
#
_symmetry.space_group_name_H-M   'P 1'
#
loop_
_entity.id
_entity.type
_entity.pdbx_description
1 polymer ?
#
loop_
_entity_poly.entity_id
_entity_poly.type
_entity_poly.pdbx_seq_one_letter_code
_entity_poly.pdbx_strand_id
1 'polypeptide(L)'
;MIAAGLSEFLVGLALRLVTRLLFRVRILGREHIPARGPALLVPNHLTHLDGFLIGSCVDPVVRFLVWKPCYDYKLLTWVFRLAKAIPIWTDPHSAARAIERARGELAGGNVVCIFAEGSISRTGDLLPFQRGLESIVRGLDVPVIPVRLNGLWESVFSFQGGRFFWKRPRTLRQPVVISFGAPMASSSKAHEVRQAVQQLGMT
;
A
#
# COMPACT_ATOMS: atom_id res chain seq x y z
N MET A 1 23.63 12.46 -2.20
CA MET A 1 22.49 12.13 -3.11
C MET A 1 22.62 10.75 -3.77
N ILE A 2 23.79 10.33 -4.26
CA ILE A 2 24.01 9.04 -4.96
C ILE A 2 23.76 7.81 -4.04
N ALA A 3 24.17 7.87 -2.76
CA ALA A 3 24.03 6.74 -1.83
C ALA A 3 22.56 6.44 -1.43
N ALA A 4 21.70 7.46 -1.33
CA ALA A 4 20.29 7.26 -1.02
C ALA A 4 19.54 6.54 -2.16
N GLY A 5 19.84 6.88 -3.41
CA GLY A 5 19.26 6.21 -4.59
C GLY A 5 19.68 4.74 -4.72
N LEU A 6 20.94 4.41 -4.37
CA LEU A 6 21.42 3.02 -4.41
C LEU A 6 20.76 2.15 -3.36
N SER A 7 20.59 2.64 -2.13
CA SER A 7 19.92 1.89 -1.06
C SER A 7 18.43 1.64 -1.38
N GLU A 8 17.73 2.64 -1.90
CA GLU A 8 16.34 2.51 -2.34
C GLU A 8 16.21 1.49 -3.49
N PHE A 9 17.13 1.53 -4.46
CA PHE A 9 17.18 0.56 -5.55
C PHE A 9 17.39 -0.88 -5.05
N LEU A 10 18.35 -1.09 -4.13
CA LEU A 10 18.63 -2.42 -3.56
C LEU A 10 17.45 -2.97 -2.76
N VAL A 11 16.76 -2.13 -1.98
CA VAL A 11 15.53 -2.53 -1.28
C VAL A 11 14.44 -2.91 -2.27
N GLY A 12 14.20 -2.12 -3.31
CA GLY A 12 13.24 -2.44 -4.36
C GLY A 12 13.55 -3.77 -5.06
N LEU A 13 14.83 -4.00 -5.39
CA LEU A 13 15.28 -5.26 -5.99
C LEU A 13 15.06 -6.46 -5.07
N ALA A 14 15.43 -6.34 -3.79
CA ALA A 14 15.23 -7.40 -2.79
C ALA A 14 13.73 -7.71 -2.61
N LEU A 15 12.88 -6.70 -2.51
CA LEU A 15 11.43 -6.88 -2.44
C LEU A 15 10.89 -7.61 -3.67
N ARG A 16 11.33 -7.25 -4.88
CA ARG A 16 10.93 -7.92 -6.13
C ARG A 16 11.35 -9.38 -6.16
N LEU A 17 12.55 -9.70 -5.72
CA LEU A 17 13.05 -11.08 -5.67
C LEU A 17 12.23 -11.92 -4.69
N VAL A 18 12.04 -11.42 -3.45
CA VAL A 18 11.26 -12.13 -2.42
C VAL A 18 9.81 -12.32 -2.85
N THR A 19 9.18 -11.28 -3.39
CA THR A 19 7.77 -11.39 -3.84
C THR A 19 7.62 -12.35 -5.02
N ARG A 20 8.55 -12.38 -5.97
CA ARG A 20 8.54 -13.35 -7.09
C ARG A 20 8.78 -14.79 -6.64
N LEU A 21 9.51 -15.02 -5.55
CA LEU A 21 9.70 -16.36 -4.98
C LEU A 21 8.44 -16.86 -4.29
N LEU A 22 7.76 -16.01 -3.52
CA LEU A 22 6.61 -16.39 -2.69
C LEU A 22 5.28 -16.31 -3.45
N PHE A 23 5.18 -15.45 -4.45
CA PHE A 23 3.93 -15.15 -5.14
C PHE A 23 4.07 -15.24 -6.66
N ARG A 24 2.97 -15.56 -7.32
CA ARG A 24 2.80 -15.44 -8.76
C ARG A 24 2.02 -14.15 -9.03
N VAL A 25 2.73 -13.02 -9.13
CA VAL A 25 2.12 -11.69 -9.24
C VAL A 25 1.78 -11.36 -10.68
N ARG A 26 0.51 -10.98 -10.92
CA ARG A 26 0.03 -10.35 -12.15
C ARG A 26 -0.33 -8.91 -11.86
N ILE A 27 0.16 -7.99 -12.67
CA ILE A 27 -0.07 -6.54 -12.52
C ILE A 27 -0.95 -6.07 -13.68
N LEU A 28 -1.99 -5.31 -13.37
CA LEU A 28 -2.90 -4.69 -14.32
C LEU A 28 -2.96 -3.18 -14.07
N GLY A 29 -3.04 -2.37 -15.13
CA GLY A 29 -3.21 -0.92 -15.02
C GLY A 29 -1.98 -0.18 -14.47
N ARG A 30 -0.76 -0.75 -14.58
CA ARG A 30 0.46 -0.10 -14.11
C ARG A 30 0.69 1.27 -14.77
N GLU A 31 0.23 1.46 -15.98
CA GLU A 31 0.26 2.70 -16.76
C GLU A 31 -0.50 3.86 -16.10
N HIS A 32 -1.41 3.57 -15.17
CA HIS A 32 -2.14 4.58 -14.40
C HIS A 32 -1.28 5.25 -13.32
N ILE A 33 -0.15 4.64 -12.97
CA ILE A 33 0.79 5.24 -12.02
C ILE A 33 1.73 6.15 -12.80
N PRO A 34 1.85 7.44 -12.44
CA PRO A 34 2.75 8.34 -13.15
C PRO A 34 4.20 7.83 -13.02
N ALA A 35 4.93 7.80 -14.14
CA ALA A 35 6.33 7.40 -14.16
C ALA A 35 7.22 8.38 -13.37
N ARG A 36 6.78 9.64 -13.25
CA ARG A 36 7.40 10.69 -12.44
C ARG A 36 6.32 11.56 -11.84
N GLY A 37 6.58 12.10 -10.65
CA GLY A 37 5.64 12.97 -9.95
C GLY A 37 4.84 12.24 -8.88
N PRO A 38 4.01 12.97 -8.13
CA PRO A 38 3.28 12.46 -6.99
C PRO A 38 2.08 11.62 -7.41
N ALA A 39 1.73 10.64 -6.56
CA ALA A 39 0.47 9.92 -6.61
C ALA A 39 0.10 9.40 -5.22
N LEU A 40 -1.19 9.38 -4.88
CA LEU A 40 -1.68 8.71 -3.69
C LEU A 40 -2.27 7.34 -4.10
N LEU A 41 -1.62 6.26 -3.69
CA LEU A 41 -2.14 4.90 -3.87
C LEU A 41 -3.06 4.54 -2.70
N VAL A 42 -4.25 4.02 -3.02
CA VAL A 42 -5.25 3.65 -2.00
C VAL A 42 -5.72 2.21 -2.22
N PRO A 43 -5.02 1.23 -1.63
CA PRO A 43 -5.38 -0.19 -1.74
C PRO A 43 -6.38 -0.66 -0.69
N ASN A 44 -7.00 -1.85 -0.95
CA ASN A 44 -7.59 -2.68 0.09
C ASN A 44 -6.49 -3.35 0.95
N HIS A 45 -6.85 -3.84 2.15
CA HIS A 45 -5.91 -4.38 3.13
C HIS A 45 -6.31 -5.77 3.62
N LEU A 46 -5.61 -6.80 3.17
CA LEU A 46 -5.92 -8.20 3.45
C LEU A 46 -4.85 -8.88 4.32
N THR A 47 -3.59 -8.43 4.24
CA THR A 47 -2.46 -9.06 4.93
C THR A 47 -1.39 -8.03 5.30
N HIS A 48 -0.48 -8.40 6.21
CA HIS A 48 0.70 -7.57 6.50
C HIS A 48 1.70 -7.47 5.33
N LEU A 49 1.55 -8.30 4.29
CA LEU A 49 2.45 -8.31 3.12
C LEU A 49 1.98 -7.41 1.98
N ASP A 50 0.78 -6.85 2.06
CA ASP A 50 0.18 -6.04 0.99
C ASP A 50 1.08 -4.88 0.57
N GLY A 51 1.66 -4.17 1.55
CA GLY A 51 2.58 -3.06 1.29
C GLY A 51 3.86 -3.51 0.58
N PHE A 52 4.42 -4.68 0.95
CA PHE A 52 5.60 -5.22 0.28
C PHE A 52 5.30 -5.63 -1.16
N LEU A 53 4.13 -6.22 -1.41
CA LEU A 53 3.69 -6.59 -2.77
C LEU A 53 3.52 -5.34 -3.64
N ILE A 54 2.81 -4.32 -3.16
CA ILE A 54 2.66 -3.04 -3.89
C ILE A 54 4.02 -2.41 -4.14
N GLY A 55 4.88 -2.30 -3.11
CA GLY A 55 6.22 -1.72 -3.23
C GLY A 55 7.13 -2.47 -4.20
N SER A 56 6.91 -3.78 -4.41
CA SER A 56 7.65 -4.57 -5.41
C SER A 56 7.22 -4.30 -6.85
N CYS A 57 6.05 -3.69 -7.05
CA CYS A 57 5.43 -3.48 -8.37
C CYS A 57 5.52 -2.04 -8.86
N VAL A 58 5.89 -1.10 -7.98
CA VAL A 58 5.90 0.33 -8.26
C VAL A 58 7.33 0.87 -8.26
N ASP A 59 7.66 1.65 -9.27
CA ASP A 59 8.82 2.55 -9.33
C ASP A 59 8.27 3.97 -9.52
N PRO A 60 8.71 4.95 -8.76
CA PRO A 60 9.73 4.98 -7.70
C PRO A 60 9.28 4.36 -6.38
N VAL A 61 10.20 4.36 -5.39
CA VAL A 61 9.92 3.81 -4.05
C VAL A 61 8.72 4.51 -3.40
N VAL A 62 7.75 3.72 -2.96
CA VAL A 62 6.51 4.19 -2.35
C VAL A 62 6.72 4.52 -0.86
N ARG A 63 6.20 5.65 -0.41
CA ARG A 63 6.17 6.06 1.00
C ARG A 63 4.90 5.53 1.66
N PHE A 64 5.00 4.42 2.37
CA PHE A 64 3.85 3.81 3.05
C PHE A 64 3.56 4.47 4.39
N LEU A 65 2.27 4.71 4.68
CA LEU A 65 1.85 4.93 6.07
C LEU A 65 1.81 3.57 6.77
N VAL A 66 2.58 3.43 7.85
CA VAL A 66 2.76 2.15 8.56
C VAL A 66 2.40 2.32 10.02
N TRP A 67 1.56 1.43 10.53
CA TRP A 67 1.21 1.41 11.95
C TRP A 67 2.46 1.28 12.83
N LYS A 68 2.59 2.17 13.82
CA LYS A 68 3.82 2.37 14.62
C LYS A 68 4.38 1.07 15.23
N PRO A 69 3.58 0.14 15.82
CA PRO A 69 4.11 -1.12 16.32
C PRO A 69 4.73 -2.01 15.24
N CYS A 70 4.17 -2.02 14.01
CA CYS A 70 4.79 -2.71 12.89
C CYS A 70 6.08 -2.00 12.43
N TYR A 71 6.08 -0.66 12.43
CA TYR A 71 7.25 0.14 12.09
C TYR A 71 8.43 -0.12 13.03
N ASP A 72 8.17 -0.27 14.34
CA ASP A 72 9.19 -0.48 15.38
C ASP A 72 9.63 -1.95 15.50
N TYR A 73 9.06 -2.86 14.71
CA TYR A 73 9.49 -4.25 14.72
C TYR A 73 10.95 -4.36 14.25
N LYS A 74 11.84 -4.80 15.14
CA LYS A 74 13.32 -4.73 14.99
C LYS A 74 13.82 -5.25 13.64
N LEU A 75 13.24 -6.34 13.13
CA LEU A 75 13.63 -6.95 11.85
C LEU A 75 13.20 -6.13 10.62
N LEU A 76 12.20 -5.26 10.73
CA LEU A 76 11.63 -4.50 9.61
C LEU A 76 11.94 -2.99 9.69
N THR A 77 12.31 -2.49 10.86
CA THR A 77 12.57 -1.06 11.10
C THR A 77 13.55 -0.46 10.09
N TRP A 78 14.61 -1.18 9.77
CA TRP A 78 15.61 -0.72 8.81
C TRP A 78 15.03 -0.63 7.38
N VAL A 79 14.18 -1.59 6.96
CA VAL A 79 13.48 -1.57 5.66
C VAL A 79 12.56 -0.36 5.59
N PHE A 80 11.74 -0.13 6.63
CA PHE A 80 10.83 1.00 6.68
C PHE A 80 11.56 2.35 6.69
N ARG A 81 12.70 2.45 7.37
CA ARG A 81 13.55 3.65 7.35
C ARG A 81 14.14 3.91 5.96
N LEU A 82 14.67 2.89 5.30
CA LEU A 82 15.20 3.00 3.94
C LEU A 82 14.10 3.38 2.93
N ALA A 83 12.91 2.81 3.05
CA ALA A 83 11.74 3.17 2.24
C ALA A 83 11.14 4.52 2.64
N LYS A 84 11.68 5.22 3.67
CA LYS A 84 11.14 6.46 4.23
C LYS A 84 9.65 6.34 4.57
N ALA A 85 9.23 5.18 5.10
CA ALA A 85 7.86 4.93 5.52
C ALA A 85 7.46 5.92 6.63
N ILE A 86 6.19 6.25 6.68
CA ILE A 86 5.61 7.23 7.59
C ILE A 86 4.93 6.49 8.73
N PRO A 87 5.48 6.50 9.96
CA PRO A 87 4.82 5.86 11.09
C PRO A 87 3.54 6.60 11.46
N ILE A 88 2.46 5.85 11.66
CA ILE A 88 1.17 6.36 12.12
C ILE A 88 0.72 5.60 13.38
N TRP A 89 0.16 6.32 14.32
CA TRP A 89 -0.46 5.79 15.53
C TRP A 89 -1.95 6.10 15.54
N THR A 90 -2.71 5.45 16.42
CA THR A 90 -4.16 5.60 16.49
C THR A 90 -4.63 6.88 17.19
N ASP A 91 -3.74 7.60 17.88
CA ASP A 91 -4.09 8.87 18.51
C ASP A 91 -4.21 10.01 17.48
N PRO A 92 -5.11 10.99 17.71
CA PRO A 92 -5.37 12.06 16.75
C PRO A 92 -4.14 12.92 16.41
N HIS A 93 -3.25 13.18 17.37
CA HIS A 93 -2.06 14.00 17.16
C HIS A 93 -1.04 13.29 16.26
N SER A 94 -0.84 11.98 16.46
CA SER A 94 0.03 11.19 15.61
C SER A 94 -0.54 11.05 14.20
N ALA A 95 -1.85 10.84 14.10
CA ALA A 95 -2.54 10.78 12.81
C ALA A 95 -2.39 12.09 12.02
N ALA A 96 -2.57 13.25 12.69
CA ALA A 96 -2.39 14.55 12.06
C ALA A 96 -0.95 14.75 11.57
N ARG A 97 0.07 14.41 12.38
CA ARG A 97 1.49 14.47 11.96
C ARG A 97 1.79 13.55 10.78
N ALA A 98 1.22 12.35 10.76
CA ALA A 98 1.40 11.40 9.65
C ALA A 98 0.76 11.94 8.36
N ILE A 99 -0.43 12.55 8.44
CA ILE A 99 -1.10 13.21 7.33
C ILE A 99 -0.22 14.35 6.78
N GLU A 100 0.25 15.25 7.63
CA GLU A 100 1.12 16.37 7.21
C GLU A 100 2.42 15.87 6.55
N ARG A 101 3.02 14.83 7.09
CA ARG A 101 4.20 14.22 6.49
C ARG A 101 3.90 13.59 5.13
N ALA A 102 2.77 12.90 4.99
CA ALA A 102 2.31 12.34 3.71
C ALA A 102 2.07 13.44 2.67
N ARG A 103 1.47 14.57 3.07
CA ARG A 103 1.31 15.75 2.23
C ARG A 103 2.65 16.31 1.75
N GLY A 104 3.62 16.43 2.67
CA GLY A 104 4.98 16.90 2.35
C GLY A 104 5.67 15.97 1.34
N GLU A 105 5.52 14.64 1.47
CA GLU A 105 6.05 13.68 0.50
C GLU A 105 5.39 13.83 -0.88
N LEU A 106 4.06 13.99 -0.94
CA LEU A 106 3.35 14.25 -2.20
C LEU A 106 3.78 15.57 -2.83
N ALA A 107 3.87 16.66 -2.06
CA ALA A 107 4.35 17.95 -2.53
C ALA A 107 5.79 17.88 -3.04
N GLY A 108 6.62 17.00 -2.46
CA GLY A 108 7.97 16.69 -2.91
C GLY A 108 8.05 15.80 -4.15
N GLY A 109 6.92 15.45 -4.77
CA GLY A 109 6.87 14.62 -5.99
C GLY A 109 6.97 13.13 -5.76
N ASN A 110 6.78 12.65 -4.51
CA ASN A 110 6.87 11.23 -4.18
C ASN A 110 5.52 10.52 -4.28
N VAL A 111 5.55 9.19 -4.46
CA VAL A 111 4.37 8.33 -4.39
C VAL A 111 4.14 7.94 -2.94
N VAL A 112 2.92 8.16 -2.45
CA VAL A 112 2.49 7.79 -1.10
C VAL A 112 1.42 6.69 -1.19
N CYS A 113 1.41 5.78 -0.23
CA CYS A 113 0.38 4.73 -0.13
C CYS A 113 -0.25 4.72 1.27
N ILE A 114 -1.58 4.75 1.30
CA ILE A 114 -2.37 4.65 2.52
C ILE A 114 -3.40 3.52 2.42
N PHE A 115 -3.39 2.61 3.39
CA PHE A 115 -4.48 1.65 3.58
C PHE A 115 -5.64 2.36 4.30
N ALA A 116 -6.56 2.94 3.50
CA ALA A 116 -7.63 3.79 4.00
C ALA A 116 -8.68 3.06 4.84
N GLU A 117 -8.67 1.73 4.85
CA GLU A 117 -9.46 0.88 5.74
C GLU A 117 -9.07 1.05 7.23
N GLY A 118 -7.83 1.46 7.50
CA GLY A 118 -7.31 1.66 8.86
C GLY A 118 -7.02 0.36 9.62
N SER A 119 -7.37 -0.79 9.08
CA SER A 119 -7.09 -2.12 9.64
C SER A 119 -7.09 -3.19 8.56
N ILE A 120 -6.45 -4.34 8.85
CA ILE A 120 -6.51 -5.52 7.99
C ILE A 120 -7.90 -6.15 8.09
N SER A 121 -8.52 -6.46 6.95
CA SER A 121 -9.81 -7.16 6.89
C SER A 121 -9.70 -8.55 7.55
N ARG A 122 -10.66 -8.85 8.42
CA ARG A 122 -10.77 -10.16 9.06
C ARG A 122 -11.81 -11.09 8.40
N THR A 123 -12.59 -10.53 7.48
CA THR A 123 -13.62 -11.26 6.72
C THR A 123 -13.23 -11.49 5.26
N GLY A 124 -12.24 -10.77 4.76
CA GLY A 124 -11.86 -10.72 3.34
C GLY A 124 -12.62 -9.66 2.55
N ASP A 125 -13.63 -9.03 3.17
CA ASP A 125 -14.40 -7.96 2.56
C ASP A 125 -13.64 -6.63 2.58
N LEU A 126 -14.00 -5.75 1.66
CA LEU A 126 -13.50 -4.38 1.61
C LEU A 126 -14.18 -3.54 2.70
N LEU A 127 -13.41 -3.11 3.69
CA LEU A 127 -13.89 -2.29 4.79
C LEU A 127 -14.23 -0.85 4.34
N PRO A 128 -14.98 -0.06 5.13
CA PRO A 128 -15.18 1.36 4.89
C PRO A 128 -13.86 2.13 4.89
N PHE A 129 -13.70 3.07 3.95
CA PHE A 129 -12.52 3.92 3.89
C PHE A 129 -12.63 5.13 4.81
N GLN A 130 -11.59 5.40 5.56
CA GLN A 130 -11.46 6.55 6.45
C GLN A 130 -11.17 7.83 5.65
N ARG A 131 -11.66 8.98 6.14
CA ARG A 131 -11.45 10.29 5.50
C ARG A 131 -9.99 10.79 5.55
N GLY A 132 -9.08 10.06 6.16
CA GLY A 132 -7.66 10.41 6.21
C GLY A 132 -7.06 10.64 4.82
N LEU A 133 -7.48 9.85 3.83
CA LEU A 133 -7.04 10.04 2.44
C LEU A 133 -7.44 11.41 1.87
N GLU A 134 -8.66 11.89 2.15
CA GLU A 134 -9.13 13.21 1.70
C GLU A 134 -8.27 14.33 2.34
N SER A 135 -7.90 14.16 3.60
CA SER A 135 -7.04 15.12 4.31
C SER A 135 -5.63 15.18 3.72
N ILE A 136 -5.09 14.04 3.28
CA ILE A 136 -3.76 13.97 2.65
C ILE A 136 -3.72 14.75 1.34
N VAL A 137 -4.73 14.63 0.48
CA VAL A 137 -4.72 15.27 -0.86
C VAL A 137 -5.37 16.64 -0.91
N ARG A 138 -5.99 17.09 0.18
CA ARG A 138 -6.71 18.37 0.22
C ARG A 138 -5.84 19.54 -0.23
N GLY A 139 -6.25 20.25 -1.30
CA GLY A 139 -5.54 21.40 -1.85
C GLY A 139 -4.24 21.06 -2.60
N LEU A 140 -4.00 19.77 -2.87
CA LEU A 140 -2.93 19.31 -3.76
C LEU A 140 -3.53 18.86 -5.09
N ASP A 141 -2.84 19.13 -6.18
CA ASP A 141 -3.19 18.59 -7.51
C ASP A 141 -2.42 17.27 -7.71
N VAL A 142 -2.93 16.21 -7.10
CA VAL A 142 -2.28 14.88 -7.06
C VAL A 142 -3.30 13.80 -7.42
N PRO A 143 -3.02 12.92 -8.37
CA PRO A 143 -3.92 11.82 -8.71
C PRO A 143 -4.03 10.83 -7.55
N VAL A 144 -5.28 10.40 -7.28
CA VAL A 144 -5.60 9.32 -6.35
C VAL A 144 -5.81 8.05 -7.17
N ILE A 145 -4.99 7.04 -6.93
CA ILE A 145 -5.01 5.78 -7.67
C ILE A 145 -5.66 4.70 -6.80
N PRO A 146 -6.88 4.24 -7.11
CA PRO A 146 -7.46 3.10 -6.43
C PRO A 146 -6.69 1.83 -6.79
N VAL A 147 -6.39 0.99 -5.80
CA VAL A 147 -5.62 -0.25 -6.01
C VAL A 147 -6.39 -1.43 -5.43
N ARG A 148 -6.45 -2.54 -6.17
CA ARG A 148 -7.05 -3.78 -5.68
C ARG A 148 -6.04 -4.91 -5.64
N LEU A 149 -5.93 -5.54 -4.48
CA LEU A 149 -5.20 -6.78 -4.26
C LEU A 149 -6.19 -7.95 -4.19
N ASN A 150 -6.04 -8.91 -5.10
CA ASN A 150 -6.83 -10.13 -5.14
C ASN A 150 -5.94 -11.36 -4.95
N GLY A 151 -6.50 -12.44 -4.39
CA GLY A 151 -5.81 -13.72 -4.18
C GLY A 151 -5.05 -13.84 -2.85
N LEU A 152 -4.93 -12.78 -2.06
CA LEU A 152 -4.23 -12.82 -0.77
C LEU A 152 -5.09 -13.36 0.38
N TRP A 153 -6.42 -13.28 0.27
CA TRP A 153 -7.32 -13.76 1.32
C TRP A 153 -7.15 -15.26 1.60
N GLU A 154 -6.92 -16.06 0.57
CA GLU A 154 -6.72 -17.51 0.70
C GLU A 154 -5.28 -17.89 1.09
N SER A 155 -4.38 -16.91 1.22
CA SER A 155 -2.99 -17.16 1.58
C SER A 155 -2.81 -17.50 3.07
N VAL A 156 -1.67 -18.08 3.42
CA VAL A 156 -1.28 -18.33 4.81
C VAL A 156 -1.10 -17.02 5.62
N PHE A 157 -0.97 -15.89 4.93
CA PHE A 157 -0.73 -14.57 5.51
C PHE A 157 -2.00 -13.79 5.84
N SER A 158 -3.20 -14.32 5.55
CA SER A 158 -4.49 -13.69 5.86
C SER A 158 -5.09 -14.23 7.17
N PHE A 159 -6.15 -13.57 7.64
CA PHE A 159 -6.94 -14.04 8.80
C PHE A 159 -8.03 -15.04 8.45
N GLN A 160 -8.10 -15.54 7.21
CA GLN A 160 -9.09 -16.54 6.81
C GLN A 160 -9.07 -17.76 7.75
N GLY A 161 -10.23 -18.15 8.25
CA GLY A 161 -10.36 -19.26 9.20
C GLY A 161 -9.87 -18.95 10.63
N GLY A 162 -9.68 -17.68 10.98
CA GLY A 162 -9.29 -17.23 12.32
C GLY A 162 -7.85 -17.54 12.73
N ARG A 163 -7.03 -18.05 11.80
CA ARG A 163 -5.65 -18.46 12.08
C ARG A 163 -4.67 -17.73 11.15
N PHE A 164 -3.77 -16.97 11.70
CA PHE A 164 -2.66 -16.35 11.01
C PHE A 164 -1.44 -17.28 11.03
N PHE A 165 -0.76 -17.50 9.90
CA PHE A 165 0.40 -18.40 9.70
C PHE A 165 0.20 -19.91 9.92
N TRP A 166 -0.80 -20.36 10.63
CA TRP A 166 -1.02 -21.78 10.96
C TRP A 166 -1.87 -22.53 9.93
N LYS A 167 -1.83 -22.08 8.67
CA LYS A 167 -2.51 -22.73 7.54
C LYS A 167 -1.50 -23.47 6.69
N ARG A 168 -1.91 -24.61 6.14
CA ARG A 168 -1.11 -25.25 5.09
C ARG A 168 -1.25 -24.43 3.80
N PRO A 169 -0.12 -24.06 3.14
CA PRO A 169 -0.19 -23.37 1.86
C PRO A 169 -0.88 -24.29 0.83
N ARG A 170 -1.89 -23.76 0.14
CA ARG A 170 -2.58 -24.50 -0.92
C ARG A 170 -1.72 -24.64 -2.18
N THR A 171 -0.79 -23.69 -2.38
CA THR A 171 0.11 -23.64 -3.53
C THR A 171 1.50 -23.19 -3.06
N LEU A 172 2.55 -23.66 -3.74
CA LEU A 172 3.93 -23.24 -3.47
C LEU A 172 4.15 -21.73 -3.73
N ARG A 173 3.41 -21.18 -4.70
CA ARG A 173 3.44 -19.75 -5.06
C ARG A 173 2.02 -19.26 -5.21
N GLN A 174 1.56 -18.49 -4.22
CA GLN A 174 0.20 -17.95 -4.21
C GLN A 174 -0.03 -17.02 -5.40
N PRO A 175 -1.06 -17.24 -6.25
CA PRO A 175 -1.42 -16.31 -7.30
C PRO A 175 -2.01 -15.02 -6.69
N VAL A 176 -1.48 -13.87 -7.11
CA VAL A 176 -1.92 -12.55 -6.68
C VAL A 176 -2.10 -11.66 -7.89
N VAL A 177 -3.22 -10.97 -7.96
CA VAL A 177 -3.47 -9.92 -8.95
C VAL A 177 -3.48 -8.57 -8.26
N ILE A 178 -2.67 -7.65 -8.76
CA ILE A 178 -2.62 -6.24 -8.31
C ILE A 178 -3.14 -5.38 -9.46
N SER A 179 -4.30 -4.77 -9.25
CA SER A 179 -4.96 -3.91 -10.25
C SER A 179 -4.88 -2.46 -9.81
N PHE A 180 -4.27 -1.61 -10.65
CA PHE A 180 -4.24 -0.15 -10.47
C PHE A 180 -5.35 0.44 -11.34
N GLY A 181 -6.32 1.11 -10.72
CA GLY A 181 -7.43 1.75 -11.42
C GLY A 181 -7.05 3.08 -12.05
N ALA A 182 -7.93 3.62 -12.88
CA ALA A 182 -7.76 4.94 -13.47
C ALA A 182 -7.57 6.02 -12.40
N PRO A 183 -6.71 7.02 -12.66
CA PRO A 183 -6.48 8.13 -11.74
C PRO A 183 -7.77 8.90 -11.46
N MET A 184 -8.04 9.14 -10.18
CA MET A 184 -9.15 9.95 -9.70
C MET A 184 -8.64 11.31 -9.25
N ALA A 185 -9.51 12.32 -9.27
CA ALA A 185 -9.17 13.67 -8.82
C ALA A 185 -8.86 13.69 -7.30
N SER A 186 -8.01 14.63 -6.87
CA SER A 186 -7.70 14.88 -5.45
C SER A 186 -8.93 15.34 -4.63
N SER A 187 -9.99 15.77 -5.28
CA SER A 187 -11.29 16.11 -4.65
C SER A 187 -12.17 14.90 -4.34
N SER A 188 -11.82 13.70 -4.84
CA SER A 188 -12.60 12.48 -4.67
C SER A 188 -12.76 12.10 -3.21
N LYS A 189 -13.97 11.65 -2.85
CA LYS A 189 -14.30 11.27 -1.49
C LYS A 189 -13.89 9.83 -1.18
N ALA A 190 -13.69 9.53 0.09
CA ALA A 190 -13.28 8.21 0.53
C ALA A 190 -14.21 7.08 0.04
N HIS A 191 -15.52 7.32 0.02
CA HIS A 191 -16.49 6.35 -0.46
C HIS A 191 -16.42 6.13 -1.98
N GLU A 192 -16.11 7.17 -2.78
CA GLU A 192 -15.94 7.07 -4.24
C GLU A 192 -14.69 6.25 -4.56
N VAL A 193 -13.57 6.53 -3.88
CA VAL A 193 -12.33 5.76 -4.03
C VAL A 193 -12.54 4.30 -3.62
N ARG A 194 -13.27 4.05 -2.52
CA ARG A 194 -13.64 2.70 -2.09
C ARG A 194 -14.47 1.97 -3.16
N GLN A 195 -15.44 2.64 -3.76
CA GLN A 195 -16.25 2.08 -4.83
C GLN A 195 -15.41 1.71 -6.05
N ALA A 196 -14.45 2.57 -6.44
CA ALA A 196 -13.51 2.27 -7.51
C ALA A 196 -12.65 1.03 -7.18
N VAL A 197 -12.13 0.91 -5.94
CA VAL A 197 -11.39 -0.29 -5.49
C VAL A 197 -12.28 -1.54 -5.53
N GLN A 198 -13.55 -1.43 -5.19
CA GLN A 198 -14.51 -2.54 -5.25
C GLN A 198 -14.74 -3.01 -6.69
N GLN A 199 -14.92 -2.10 -7.63
CA GLN A 199 -15.14 -2.39 -9.06
C GLN A 199 -13.94 -3.12 -9.68
N LEU A 200 -12.70 -2.77 -9.32
CA LEU A 200 -11.49 -3.49 -9.74
C LEU A 200 -11.43 -4.95 -9.27
N GLY A 201 -12.22 -5.33 -8.30
CA GLY A 201 -12.31 -6.73 -7.84
C GLY A 201 -13.32 -7.58 -8.59
N MET A 202 -14.14 -6.98 -9.44
CA MET A 202 -15.17 -7.66 -10.23
C MET A 202 -14.72 -7.99 -11.66
N THR A 203 -13.60 -7.41 -12.08
CA THR A 203 -12.93 -7.65 -13.37
C THR A 203 -11.80 -8.66 -13.21
#